data_9191651dabf149853cfd96c243329ad6
#
_entry.id   9191651dabf149853cfd96c243329ad6
#
_cell.length_a   1.000
_cell.length_b   1.000
_cell.length_c   1.000
_cell.angle_alpha   90.00
_cell.angle_beta   90.00
_cell.angle_gamma   90.00
#
_symmetry.space_group_name_H-M   'P 1'
#
loop_
_entity.id
_entity.type
_entity.pdbx_description
1 polymer ?
#
loop_
_entity_poly.entity_id
_entity_poly.type
_entity_poly.pdbx_seq_one_letter_code
_entity_poly.pdbx_strand_id
1 'polypeptide(L)'
;MTNYKLKTISTTEKNLLDKKSSWYAYEQSISEEYKDFFFDELLFDLARPWPLEIKDCKFYIGNGTDEEEKDDDRWAFRGHGGTISVQDYPSSLKNIENWEYIFNKYKPKSILETGTNSGIFGFLCYKFLGNDFELTTIDCEPNSKICIGEVNKYFNNDLIKFHEMNIPHDLKDFYTETQFDFVFIDSGHDEETLTAELDFVIRNNISVIAFDDYSLPQVDEMINKFLMENTNYQLVETFNGLSGSGMGDIKIVKRDG
;
A
#
# COMPACT_ATOMS: atom_id res chain seq x y z
N MET A 1 -8.55 21.29 3.08
CA MET A 1 -8.50 20.74 1.71
C MET A 1 -7.14 21.10 1.13
N THR A 2 -6.36 20.09 0.81
CA THR A 2 -5.07 20.28 0.14
C THR A 2 -5.39 20.58 -1.32
N ASN A 3 -4.96 21.71 -1.83
CA ASN A 3 -5.15 22.05 -3.24
C ASN A 3 -4.09 21.32 -4.06
N TYR A 4 -4.42 20.12 -4.54
CA TYR A 4 -3.62 19.46 -5.55
C TYR A 4 -3.77 20.18 -6.88
N LYS A 5 -2.66 20.52 -7.50
CA LYS A 5 -2.66 21.14 -8.84
C LYS A 5 -1.99 20.18 -9.81
N LEU A 6 -2.74 19.80 -10.84
CA LEU A 6 -2.15 19.22 -12.04
C LEU A 6 -1.28 20.29 -12.71
N LYS A 7 -0.04 19.98 -12.99
CA LYS A 7 0.92 20.96 -13.50
C LYS A 7 0.84 21.17 -15.00
N THR A 8 0.52 20.14 -15.75
CA THR A 8 0.42 20.16 -17.21
C THR A 8 -0.71 19.26 -17.67
N ILE A 9 -1.45 19.67 -18.68
CA ILE A 9 -2.43 18.83 -19.35
C ILE A 9 -1.77 18.28 -20.61
N SER A 10 -1.23 17.06 -20.51
CA SER A 10 -0.71 16.29 -21.65
C SER A 10 -1.81 15.46 -22.30
N THR A 11 -1.52 14.82 -23.43
CA THR A 11 -2.45 13.86 -24.05
C THR A 11 -2.76 12.70 -23.11
N THR A 12 -1.79 12.30 -22.31
CA THR A 12 -1.93 11.28 -21.28
C THR A 12 -2.92 11.72 -20.21
N GLU A 13 -2.82 12.97 -19.73
CA GLU A 13 -3.75 13.54 -18.75
C GLU A 13 -5.18 13.63 -19.28
N LYS A 14 -5.37 13.97 -20.56
CA LYS A 14 -6.69 13.96 -21.17
C LYS A 14 -7.30 12.55 -21.15
N ASN A 15 -6.51 11.53 -21.49
CA ASN A 15 -6.95 10.13 -21.41
C ASN A 15 -7.28 9.69 -19.98
N LEU A 16 -6.60 10.25 -19.00
CA LEU A 16 -6.83 9.97 -17.59
C LEU A 16 -8.04 10.73 -17.04
N LEU A 17 -8.29 11.96 -17.50
CA LEU A 17 -9.54 12.67 -17.22
C LEU A 17 -10.75 11.92 -17.81
N ASP A 18 -10.59 11.34 -19.00
CA ASP A 18 -11.60 10.46 -19.57
C ASP A 18 -11.79 9.19 -18.71
N LYS A 19 -10.72 8.64 -18.13
CA LYS A 19 -10.78 7.52 -17.15
C LYS A 19 -11.39 7.94 -15.82
N LYS A 20 -11.13 9.17 -15.36
CA LYS A 20 -11.84 9.72 -14.18
C LYS A 20 -13.35 9.75 -14.42
N SER A 21 -13.76 10.19 -15.61
CA SER A 21 -15.17 10.14 -16.00
C SER A 21 -15.70 8.72 -16.02
N SER A 22 -14.89 7.73 -16.44
CA SER A 22 -15.24 6.32 -16.41
C SER A 22 -15.30 5.79 -14.97
N TRP A 23 -14.37 6.18 -14.10
CA TRP A 23 -14.41 5.87 -12.68
C TRP A 23 -15.72 6.35 -12.04
N TYR A 24 -16.11 7.60 -12.29
CA TYR A 24 -17.38 8.13 -11.81
C TYR A 24 -18.61 7.52 -12.52
N ALA A 25 -18.47 7.02 -13.75
CA ALA A 25 -19.55 6.33 -14.46
C ALA A 25 -19.93 4.97 -13.82
N TYR A 26 -19.04 4.37 -13.04
CA TYR A 26 -19.35 3.19 -12.23
C TYR A 26 -20.18 3.50 -10.97
N GLU A 27 -20.49 4.78 -10.72
CA GLU A 27 -21.27 5.22 -9.54
C GLU A 27 -22.54 4.41 -9.29
N GLN A 28 -23.22 4.00 -10.36
CA GLN A 28 -24.44 3.21 -10.25
C GLN A 28 -24.19 1.73 -9.92
N SER A 29 -22.99 1.24 -10.09
CA SER A 29 -22.58 -0.13 -9.81
C SER A 29 -21.87 -0.27 -8.46
N ILE A 30 -21.42 0.85 -7.89
CA ILE A 30 -20.78 0.89 -6.56
C ILE A 30 -21.86 0.81 -5.51
N SER A 31 -21.70 -0.09 -4.52
CA SER A 31 -22.57 -0.09 -3.36
C SER A 31 -22.50 1.27 -2.64
N GLU A 32 -23.60 1.72 -2.05
CA GLU A 32 -23.64 2.99 -1.31
C GLU A 32 -22.55 3.07 -0.24
N GLU A 33 -22.18 1.91 0.33
CA GLU A 33 -21.17 1.74 1.36
C GLU A 33 -19.77 2.22 0.95
N TYR A 34 -19.41 2.01 -0.34
CA TYR A 34 -18.07 2.36 -0.85
C TYR A 34 -18.05 3.62 -1.70
N LYS A 35 -19.18 4.30 -1.90
CA LYS A 35 -19.23 5.53 -2.69
C LYS A 35 -18.26 6.59 -2.19
N ASP A 36 -18.25 6.82 -0.88
CA ASP A 36 -17.40 7.83 -0.26
C ASP A 36 -15.90 7.52 -0.44
N PHE A 37 -15.54 6.25 -0.58
CA PHE A 37 -14.17 5.85 -0.91
C PHE A 37 -13.76 6.28 -2.31
N PHE A 38 -14.56 5.90 -3.31
CA PHE A 38 -14.20 6.14 -4.70
C PHE A 38 -14.32 7.59 -5.13
N PHE A 39 -15.09 8.39 -4.38
CA PHE A 39 -15.19 9.83 -4.60
C PHE A 39 -14.29 10.64 -3.67
N ASP A 40 -13.46 9.98 -2.84
CA ASP A 40 -12.47 10.66 -2.04
C ASP A 40 -11.36 11.22 -2.94
N GLU A 41 -11.19 12.54 -2.91
CA GLU A 41 -10.23 13.24 -3.78
C GLU A 41 -8.79 12.82 -3.48
N LEU A 42 -8.44 12.60 -2.20
CA LEU A 42 -7.10 12.17 -1.85
C LEU A 42 -6.84 10.76 -2.34
N LEU A 43 -7.76 9.81 -2.12
CA LEU A 43 -7.60 8.44 -2.61
C LEU A 43 -7.43 8.42 -4.13
N PHE A 44 -8.26 9.18 -4.85
CA PHE A 44 -8.14 9.29 -6.29
C PHE A 44 -6.77 9.83 -6.70
N ASP A 45 -6.26 10.85 -6.02
CA ASP A 45 -4.96 11.43 -6.30
C ASP A 45 -3.82 10.47 -5.98
N LEU A 46 -3.91 9.69 -4.91
CA LEU A 46 -2.94 8.65 -4.57
C LEU A 46 -2.95 7.47 -5.56
N ALA A 47 -4.10 7.12 -6.11
CA ALA A 47 -4.28 5.96 -6.98
C ALA A 47 -4.06 6.23 -8.48
N ARG A 48 -3.77 7.46 -8.89
CA ARG A 48 -3.62 7.80 -10.32
C ARG A 48 -2.16 7.85 -10.77
N PRO A 49 -1.88 7.46 -12.02
CA PRO A 49 -0.51 7.39 -12.55
C PRO A 49 -0.05 8.70 -13.22
N TRP A 50 -0.28 9.85 -12.64
CA TRP A 50 0.21 11.13 -13.20
C TRP A 50 0.92 11.99 -12.17
N PRO A 51 1.72 12.95 -12.64
CA PRO A 51 2.46 13.81 -11.74
C PRO A 51 1.54 14.75 -10.98
N LEU A 52 1.82 14.89 -9.70
CA LEU A 52 1.23 15.90 -8.84
C LEU A 52 2.27 16.94 -8.45
N GLU A 53 1.81 18.17 -8.27
CA GLU A 53 2.60 19.20 -7.63
C GLU A 53 2.11 19.37 -6.20
N ILE A 54 2.92 18.94 -5.24
CA ILE A 54 2.65 19.15 -3.83
C ILE A 54 3.70 20.08 -3.29
N LYS A 55 3.31 21.30 -2.93
CA LYS A 55 4.20 22.38 -2.60
C LYS A 55 5.20 22.63 -3.76
N ASP A 56 6.48 22.45 -3.53
CA ASP A 56 7.51 22.61 -4.54
C ASP A 56 8.01 21.28 -5.12
N CYS A 57 7.36 20.18 -4.76
CA CYS A 57 7.71 18.84 -5.22
C CYS A 57 6.76 18.35 -6.28
N LYS A 58 7.30 17.67 -7.27
CA LYS A 58 6.55 16.89 -8.26
C LYS A 58 6.88 15.43 -8.07
N PHE A 59 5.88 14.59 -8.08
CA PHE A 59 6.08 13.15 -8.03
C PHE A 59 4.94 12.46 -8.77
N TYR A 60 5.21 11.22 -9.14
CA TYR A 60 4.21 10.32 -9.69
C TYR A 60 3.61 9.48 -8.59
N ILE A 61 2.30 9.35 -8.63
CA ILE A 61 1.54 8.40 -7.84
C ILE A 61 0.91 7.42 -8.82
N GLY A 62 1.14 6.13 -8.62
CA GLY A 62 0.58 5.09 -9.49
C GLY A 62 1.53 4.59 -10.59
N ASN A 63 1.02 3.75 -11.49
CA ASN A 63 1.76 3.06 -12.55
C ASN A 63 2.33 3.97 -13.65
N GLY A 64 3.21 4.88 -13.32
CA GLY A 64 3.92 5.68 -14.31
C GLY A 64 4.99 4.86 -15.02
N THR A 65 4.67 4.25 -16.17
CA THR A 65 5.64 3.50 -17.01
C THR A 65 6.18 4.30 -18.17
N ASP A 66 5.87 5.57 -18.28
CA ASP A 66 6.31 6.38 -19.42
C ASP A 66 7.82 6.64 -19.37
N GLU A 67 8.54 5.97 -20.27
CA GLU A 67 10.00 6.07 -20.37
C GLU A 67 10.49 7.49 -20.71
N GLU A 68 9.65 8.31 -21.34
CA GLU A 68 9.96 9.68 -21.74
C GLU A 68 10.19 10.63 -20.55
N GLU A 69 9.80 10.24 -19.35
CA GLU A 69 9.92 11.08 -18.15
C GLU A 69 11.08 10.69 -17.23
N LYS A 70 11.87 9.69 -17.60
CA LYS A 70 13.04 9.22 -16.84
C LYS A 70 14.18 10.24 -16.74
N ASP A 71 14.23 11.21 -17.64
CA ASP A 71 15.31 12.19 -17.71
C ASP A 71 15.09 13.47 -16.89
N ASP A 72 13.97 13.58 -16.19
CA ASP A 72 13.71 14.75 -15.33
C ASP A 72 13.94 14.38 -13.85
N ASP A 73 15.10 14.77 -13.31
CA ASP A 73 15.50 14.57 -11.91
C ASP A 73 14.45 15.01 -10.87
N ARG A 74 13.42 15.74 -11.31
CA ARG A 74 12.28 16.14 -10.47
C ARG A 74 11.24 15.05 -10.27
N TRP A 75 11.38 13.94 -10.99
CA TRP A 75 10.49 12.79 -10.95
C TRP A 75 11.13 11.65 -10.20
N ALA A 76 11.42 11.87 -8.93
CA ALA A 76 12.11 10.88 -8.13
C ALA A 76 11.23 9.66 -7.78
N PHE A 77 9.92 9.79 -7.89
CA PHE A 77 8.99 8.73 -7.49
C PHE A 77 8.04 8.32 -8.62
N ARG A 78 8.01 7.02 -8.85
CA ARG A 78 7.04 6.34 -9.70
C ARG A 78 6.35 5.27 -8.88
N GLY A 79 5.28 5.65 -8.19
CA GLY A 79 4.47 4.70 -7.46
C GLY A 79 3.65 3.82 -8.41
N HIS A 80 3.54 2.57 -8.10
CA HIS A 80 2.45 1.74 -8.60
C HIS A 80 1.18 2.18 -7.88
N GLY A 81 0.04 2.15 -8.52
CA GLY A 81 -1.24 2.28 -7.83
C GLY A 81 -1.44 1.20 -6.76
N GLY A 82 -0.50 0.24 -6.69
CA GLY A 82 -0.42 -0.78 -5.64
C GLY A 82 -1.79 -1.37 -5.32
N THR A 83 -2.15 -1.20 -4.09
CA THR A 83 -3.40 -1.66 -3.48
C THR A 83 -4.66 -1.15 -4.21
N ILE A 84 -4.64 0.05 -4.80
CA ILE A 84 -5.77 0.64 -5.52
C ILE A 84 -5.27 1.34 -6.78
N SER A 85 -5.94 1.11 -7.89
CA SER A 85 -5.64 1.75 -9.18
C SER A 85 -6.90 2.31 -9.84
N VAL A 86 -6.83 3.53 -10.33
CA VAL A 86 -7.91 4.13 -11.14
C VAL A 86 -8.09 3.45 -12.49
N GLN A 87 -7.15 2.59 -12.89
CA GLN A 87 -7.20 1.86 -14.15
C GLN A 87 -7.96 0.54 -14.03
N ASP A 88 -8.03 -0.02 -12.83
CA ASP A 88 -8.69 -1.31 -12.57
C ASP A 88 -9.64 -1.19 -11.36
N TYR A 89 -10.78 -0.60 -11.62
CA TYR A 89 -11.82 -0.41 -10.61
C TYR A 89 -12.31 -1.71 -9.95
N PRO A 90 -12.62 -2.80 -10.69
CA PRO A 90 -13.12 -4.02 -10.05
C PRO A 90 -12.11 -4.63 -9.07
N SER A 91 -10.82 -4.65 -9.44
CA SER A 91 -9.77 -5.15 -8.55
C SER A 91 -9.58 -4.24 -7.34
N SER A 92 -9.63 -2.92 -7.53
CA SER A 92 -9.56 -1.95 -6.44
C SER A 92 -10.70 -2.11 -5.44
N LEU A 93 -11.95 -2.29 -5.91
CA LEU A 93 -13.09 -2.55 -5.04
C LEU A 93 -12.89 -3.82 -4.24
N LYS A 94 -12.47 -4.91 -4.91
CA LYS A 94 -12.22 -6.18 -4.23
C LYS A 94 -11.13 -6.07 -3.17
N ASN A 95 -10.10 -5.29 -3.42
CA ASN A 95 -9.02 -5.06 -2.48
C ASN A 95 -9.49 -4.23 -1.27
N ILE A 96 -10.31 -3.21 -1.47
CA ILE A 96 -10.94 -2.44 -0.39
C ILE A 96 -11.78 -3.37 0.52
N GLU A 97 -12.62 -4.23 -0.07
CA GLU A 97 -13.42 -5.20 0.68
C GLU A 97 -12.54 -6.18 1.49
N ASN A 98 -11.43 -6.64 0.90
CA ASN A 98 -10.49 -7.52 1.58
C ASN A 98 -9.86 -6.81 2.79
N TRP A 99 -9.38 -5.58 2.63
CA TRP A 99 -8.78 -4.82 3.72
C TRP A 99 -9.79 -4.45 4.81
N GLU A 100 -11.02 -4.09 4.45
CA GLU A 100 -12.07 -3.86 5.43
C GLU A 100 -12.32 -5.10 6.28
N TYR A 101 -12.42 -6.29 5.64
CA TYR A 101 -12.57 -7.55 6.36
C TYR A 101 -11.38 -7.83 7.28
N ILE A 102 -10.15 -7.67 6.78
CA ILE A 102 -8.92 -7.91 7.55
C ILE A 102 -8.89 -7.01 8.80
N PHE A 103 -9.11 -5.72 8.62
CA PHE A 103 -9.08 -4.77 9.74
C PHE A 103 -10.21 -5.00 10.75
N ASN A 104 -11.43 -5.33 10.29
CA ASN A 104 -12.53 -5.67 11.19
C ASN A 104 -12.26 -6.94 12.00
N LYS A 105 -11.59 -7.92 11.40
CA LYS A 105 -11.29 -9.20 12.04
C LYS A 105 -10.13 -9.14 13.03
N TYR A 106 -9.02 -8.55 12.61
CA TYR A 106 -7.78 -8.54 13.39
C TYR A 106 -7.65 -7.33 14.30
N LYS A 107 -8.28 -6.20 13.94
CA LYS A 107 -8.27 -4.93 14.68
C LYS A 107 -6.87 -4.52 15.16
N PRO A 108 -5.90 -4.47 14.24
CA PRO A 108 -4.52 -4.19 14.61
C PRO A 108 -4.40 -2.80 15.25
N LYS A 109 -3.49 -2.69 16.22
CA LYS A 109 -3.22 -1.44 16.94
C LYS A 109 -1.84 -0.89 16.62
N SER A 110 -0.91 -1.76 16.37
CA SER A 110 0.47 -1.41 16.08
C SER A 110 0.91 -2.16 14.82
N ILE A 111 0.99 -1.43 13.73
CA ILE A 111 1.14 -1.96 12.38
C ILE A 111 2.53 -1.60 11.85
N LEU A 112 3.17 -2.56 11.19
CA LEU A 112 4.31 -2.33 10.32
C LEU A 112 3.88 -2.56 8.88
N GLU A 113 4.26 -1.65 7.98
CA GLU A 113 4.19 -1.83 6.52
C GLU A 113 5.60 -1.75 5.94
N THR A 114 5.94 -2.68 5.06
CA THR A 114 7.11 -2.61 4.20
C THR A 114 6.67 -2.38 2.78
N GLY A 115 7.20 -1.33 2.13
CA GLY A 115 6.72 -0.89 0.81
C GLY A 115 5.59 0.15 0.90
N THR A 116 5.92 1.36 1.31
CA THR A 116 4.95 2.47 1.48
C THR A 116 4.31 2.90 0.17
N ASN A 117 5.12 2.93 -0.91
CA ASN A 117 4.70 3.41 -2.21
C ASN A 117 3.99 4.78 -2.13
N SER A 118 2.74 4.88 -2.58
CA SER A 118 1.93 6.10 -2.56
C SER A 118 1.16 6.34 -1.25
N GLY A 119 1.31 5.45 -0.24
CA GLY A 119 0.66 5.60 1.06
C GLY A 119 -0.82 5.21 1.10
N ILE A 120 -1.30 4.45 0.11
CA ILE A 120 -2.70 4.01 0.04
C ILE A 120 -3.06 3.11 1.23
N PHE A 121 -2.16 2.22 1.65
CA PHE A 121 -2.42 1.38 2.81
C PHE A 121 -2.63 2.22 4.08
N GLY A 122 -1.80 3.26 4.28
CA GLY A 122 -1.99 4.22 5.37
C GLY A 122 -3.33 4.95 5.30
N PHE A 123 -3.80 5.32 4.10
CA PHE A 123 -5.13 5.87 3.90
C PHE A 123 -6.22 4.88 4.31
N LEU A 124 -6.11 3.60 3.94
CA LEU A 124 -7.07 2.56 4.32
C LEU A 124 -7.08 2.31 5.85
N CYS A 125 -5.92 2.36 6.51
CA CYS A 125 -5.85 2.29 7.96
C CYS A 125 -6.71 3.38 8.62
N TYR A 126 -6.59 4.63 8.21
CA TYR A 126 -7.43 5.70 8.74
C TYR A 126 -8.92 5.48 8.46
N LYS A 127 -9.26 5.00 7.26
CA LYS A 127 -10.67 4.78 6.89
C LYS A 127 -11.33 3.69 7.71
N PHE A 128 -10.63 2.58 7.97
CA PHE A 128 -11.23 1.40 8.62
C PHE A 128 -10.95 1.31 10.12
N LEU A 129 -9.81 1.82 10.58
CA LEU A 129 -9.42 1.78 12.00
C LEU A 129 -9.69 3.11 12.71
N GLY A 130 -9.97 4.17 11.97
CA GLY A 130 -10.17 5.52 12.51
C GLY A 130 -8.88 6.06 13.12
N ASN A 131 -8.91 6.40 14.41
CA ASN A 131 -7.74 6.91 15.14
C ASN A 131 -7.19 5.89 16.16
N ASP A 132 -7.56 4.64 16.04
CA ASP A 132 -7.24 3.60 17.03
C ASP A 132 -6.14 2.65 16.52
N PHE A 133 -5.11 3.21 15.91
CA PHE A 133 -3.92 2.50 15.42
C PHE A 133 -2.68 3.39 15.42
N GLU A 134 -1.50 2.78 15.35
CA GLU A 134 -0.26 3.40 14.93
C GLU A 134 0.33 2.59 13.78
N LEU A 135 0.77 3.25 12.71
CA LEU A 135 1.44 2.64 11.57
C LEU A 135 2.88 3.14 11.47
N THR A 136 3.81 2.21 11.44
CA THR A 136 5.16 2.46 10.98
C THR A 136 5.27 1.93 9.56
N THR A 137 5.66 2.77 8.61
CA THR A 137 5.82 2.37 7.22
C THR A 137 7.24 2.62 6.74
N ILE A 138 7.77 1.68 5.96
CA ILE A 138 9.18 1.66 5.53
C ILE A 138 9.24 1.62 4.01
N ASP A 139 10.06 2.49 3.42
CA ASP A 139 10.34 2.49 1.98
C ASP A 139 11.72 3.10 1.71
N CYS A 140 12.36 2.68 0.63
CA CYS A 140 13.60 3.29 0.15
C CYS A 140 13.35 4.57 -0.67
N GLU A 141 12.11 4.79 -1.12
CA GLU A 141 11.73 5.94 -1.91
C GLU A 141 11.43 7.17 -1.04
N PRO A 142 12.28 8.22 -1.07
CA PRO A 142 12.12 9.36 -0.16
C PRO A 142 10.81 10.14 -0.39
N ASN A 143 10.22 10.02 -1.58
CA ASN A 143 8.95 10.68 -1.90
C ASN A 143 7.73 10.02 -1.24
N SER A 144 7.83 8.77 -0.84
CA SER A 144 6.81 8.09 -0.03
C SER A 144 6.54 8.86 1.27
N LYS A 145 7.57 9.50 1.84
CA LYS A 145 7.42 10.41 2.98
C LYS A 145 6.46 11.58 2.73
N ILE A 146 6.47 12.13 1.51
CA ILE A 146 5.58 13.22 1.12
C ILE A 146 4.14 12.72 1.07
N CYS A 147 3.93 11.53 0.48
CA CYS A 147 2.62 10.91 0.41
C CYS A 147 2.05 10.67 1.82
N ILE A 148 2.83 10.10 2.71
CA ILE A 148 2.43 9.90 4.11
C ILE A 148 2.13 11.23 4.81
N GLY A 149 2.93 12.26 4.57
CA GLY A 149 2.67 13.61 5.10
C GLY A 149 1.33 14.17 4.64
N GLU A 150 0.93 13.95 3.39
CA GLU A 150 -0.38 14.38 2.89
C GLU A 150 -1.53 13.53 3.44
N VAL A 151 -1.34 12.21 3.62
CA VAL A 151 -2.32 11.34 4.27
C VAL A 151 -2.57 11.80 5.72
N ASN A 152 -1.52 11.94 6.53
CA ASN A 152 -1.63 12.43 7.91
C ASN A 152 -2.33 13.80 7.98
N LYS A 153 -1.96 14.71 7.11
CA LYS A 153 -2.56 16.05 7.04
C LYS A 153 -4.03 16.02 6.64
N TYR A 154 -4.40 15.16 5.69
CA TYR A 154 -5.78 15.01 5.24
C TYR A 154 -6.69 14.57 6.39
N PHE A 155 -6.24 13.59 7.20
CA PHE A 155 -6.97 13.12 8.37
C PHE A 155 -6.75 13.97 9.62
N ASN A 156 -5.94 15.04 9.51
CA ASN A 156 -5.58 15.93 10.62
C ASN A 156 -5.04 15.15 11.83
N ASN A 157 -4.18 14.19 11.58
CA ASN A 157 -3.58 13.30 12.58
C ASN A 157 -2.14 12.94 12.17
N ASP A 158 -1.37 12.32 13.06
CA ASP A 158 0.03 11.93 12.85
C ASP A 158 0.29 10.49 13.35
N LEU A 159 -0.62 9.58 12.99
CA LEU A 159 -0.55 8.17 13.39
C LEU A 159 0.38 7.33 12.50
N ILE A 160 0.77 7.86 11.34
CA ILE A 160 1.65 7.16 10.42
C ILE A 160 3.05 7.76 10.48
N LYS A 161 4.04 6.93 10.80
CA LYS A 161 5.46 7.28 10.86
C LYS A 161 6.18 6.64 9.68
N PHE A 162 6.85 7.45 8.87
CA PHE A 162 7.63 6.99 7.74
C PHE A 162 9.11 6.85 8.11
N HIS A 163 9.73 5.73 7.73
CA HIS A 163 11.15 5.49 7.79
C HIS A 163 11.72 5.22 6.41
N GLU A 164 12.66 6.06 5.98
CA GLU A 164 13.41 5.85 4.76
C GLU A 164 14.47 4.78 5.01
N MET A 165 14.29 3.61 4.43
CA MET A 165 15.17 2.44 4.62
C MET A 165 15.23 1.60 3.36
N ASN A 166 16.39 1.04 3.10
CA ASN A 166 16.61 0.05 2.06
C ASN A 166 16.53 -1.36 2.66
N ILE A 167 15.42 -2.05 2.43
CA ILE A 167 15.28 -3.47 2.74
C ILE A 167 16.01 -4.25 1.64
N PRO A 168 16.86 -5.25 1.95
CA PRO A 168 17.06 -5.92 3.25
C PRO A 168 18.13 -5.30 4.14
N HIS A 169 18.91 -4.33 3.65
CA HIS A 169 20.15 -3.90 4.32
C HIS A 169 19.92 -3.26 5.69
N ASP A 170 18.91 -2.39 5.78
CA ASP A 170 18.68 -1.58 6.99
C ASP A 170 17.76 -2.26 8.00
N LEU A 171 16.85 -3.14 7.53
CA LEU A 171 15.84 -3.76 8.40
C LEU A 171 16.44 -4.69 9.45
N LYS A 172 17.57 -5.32 9.16
CA LYS A 172 18.29 -6.19 10.11
C LYS A 172 18.75 -5.45 11.36
N ASP A 173 19.12 -4.17 11.20
CA ASP A 173 19.64 -3.32 12.26
C ASP A 173 18.54 -2.38 12.81
N PHE A 174 17.36 -2.41 12.22
CA PHE A 174 16.24 -1.60 12.67
C PHE A 174 15.77 -2.05 14.05
N TYR A 175 15.97 -1.19 15.02
CA TYR A 175 15.49 -1.36 16.38
C TYR A 175 14.35 -0.39 16.66
N THR A 176 13.27 -0.91 17.24
CA THR A 176 12.14 -0.11 17.71
C THR A 176 11.66 -0.65 19.05
N GLU A 177 11.21 0.25 19.93
CA GLU A 177 10.53 -0.13 21.17
C GLU A 177 9.07 -0.51 20.91
N THR A 178 8.56 -0.22 19.71
CA THR A 178 7.20 -0.55 19.29
C THR A 178 7.08 -2.06 19.11
N GLN A 179 6.12 -2.65 19.80
CA GLN A 179 5.72 -4.05 19.59
C GLN A 179 4.60 -4.09 18.55
N PHE A 180 4.92 -4.50 17.35
CA PHE A 180 3.94 -4.67 16.28
C PHE A 180 3.07 -5.90 16.53
N ASP A 181 1.77 -5.77 16.36
CA ASP A 181 0.82 -6.88 16.39
C ASP A 181 0.45 -7.37 14.99
N PHE A 182 0.71 -6.55 13.99
CA PHE A 182 0.42 -6.81 12.57
C PHE A 182 1.55 -6.30 11.68
N VAL A 183 1.88 -7.04 10.64
CA VAL A 183 2.75 -6.58 9.56
C VAL A 183 2.11 -6.80 8.20
N PHE A 184 2.24 -5.82 7.31
CA PHE A 184 1.94 -5.91 5.89
C PHE A 184 3.24 -5.90 5.10
N ILE A 185 3.52 -7.00 4.42
CA ILE A 185 4.71 -7.20 3.58
C ILE A 185 4.31 -6.92 2.13
N ASP A 186 4.76 -5.79 1.60
CA ASP A 186 4.47 -5.28 0.26
C ASP A 186 5.68 -4.54 -0.34
N SER A 187 6.89 -5.01 -0.04
CA SER A 187 8.13 -4.42 -0.55
C SER A 187 8.69 -5.20 -1.75
N GLY A 188 9.98 -5.48 -1.80
CA GLY A 188 10.59 -6.29 -2.86
C GLY A 188 10.20 -7.76 -2.76
N HIS A 189 10.00 -8.42 -3.91
CA HIS A 189 9.57 -9.81 -4.00
C HIS A 189 10.73 -10.79 -4.22
N ASP A 190 11.97 -10.34 -4.07
CA ASP A 190 13.14 -11.20 -4.14
C ASP A 190 13.40 -11.93 -2.82
N GLU A 191 14.15 -13.04 -2.89
CA GLU A 191 14.43 -13.91 -1.73
C GLU A 191 15.16 -13.18 -0.60
N GLU A 192 16.08 -12.26 -0.93
CA GLU A 192 16.87 -11.53 0.07
C GLU A 192 15.98 -10.58 0.88
N THR A 193 15.12 -9.83 0.21
CA THR A 193 14.18 -8.90 0.81
C THR A 193 13.16 -9.62 1.69
N LEU A 194 12.48 -10.63 1.15
CA LEU A 194 11.49 -11.42 1.89
C LEU A 194 12.10 -12.13 3.11
N THR A 195 13.34 -12.63 2.98
CA THR A 195 14.05 -13.24 4.11
C THR A 195 14.29 -12.23 5.23
N ALA A 196 14.74 -11.02 4.91
CA ALA A 196 14.99 -9.98 5.90
C ALA A 196 13.71 -9.56 6.63
N GLU A 197 12.60 -9.48 5.93
CA GLU A 197 11.28 -9.15 6.50
C GLU A 197 10.79 -10.27 7.42
N LEU A 198 10.89 -11.52 7.00
CA LEU A 198 10.49 -12.68 7.81
C LEU A 198 11.37 -12.85 9.06
N ASP A 199 12.68 -12.61 8.94
CA ASP A 199 13.59 -12.59 10.09
C ASP A 199 13.20 -11.48 11.10
N PHE A 200 12.79 -10.31 10.59
CA PHE A 200 12.28 -9.23 11.42
C PHE A 200 10.98 -9.64 12.13
N VAL A 201 10.06 -10.29 11.44
CA VAL A 201 8.80 -10.81 12.02
C VAL A 201 9.08 -11.77 13.17
N ILE A 202 9.97 -12.73 12.97
CA ILE A 202 10.34 -13.72 13.99
C ILE A 202 10.98 -13.04 15.20
N ARG A 203 11.97 -12.18 14.95
CA ARG A 203 12.72 -11.48 16.01
C ARG A 203 11.83 -10.60 16.89
N ASN A 204 10.79 -9.98 16.29
CA ASN A 204 9.86 -9.12 17.01
C ASN A 204 8.58 -9.83 17.46
N ASN A 205 8.46 -11.14 17.26
CA ASN A 205 7.31 -11.95 17.66
C ASN A 205 5.97 -11.42 17.10
N ILE A 206 5.94 -10.90 15.87
CA ILE A 206 4.73 -10.36 15.28
C ILE A 206 3.71 -11.48 15.07
N SER A 207 2.46 -11.23 15.47
CA SER A 207 1.46 -12.30 15.54
C SER A 207 0.66 -12.49 14.26
N VAL A 208 0.48 -11.45 13.45
CA VAL A 208 -0.28 -11.50 12.19
C VAL A 208 0.56 -10.91 11.06
N ILE A 209 0.65 -11.64 9.97
CA ILE A 209 1.40 -11.27 8.77
C ILE A 209 0.44 -11.28 7.60
N ALA A 210 0.33 -10.17 6.89
CA ALA A 210 -0.31 -10.07 5.59
C ALA A 210 0.78 -10.00 4.52
N PHE A 211 0.71 -10.87 3.52
CA PHE A 211 1.60 -10.86 2.36
C PHE A 211 0.82 -10.39 1.15
N ASP A 212 1.30 -9.34 0.46
CA ASP A 212 0.79 -8.98 -0.85
C ASP A 212 1.42 -9.85 -1.95
N ASP A 213 0.83 -9.80 -3.14
CA ASP A 213 1.36 -10.41 -4.36
C ASP A 213 1.73 -11.91 -4.23
N TYR A 214 1.03 -12.67 -3.38
CA TYR A 214 1.33 -14.10 -3.22
C TYR A 214 1.09 -14.93 -4.49
N SER A 215 0.42 -14.39 -5.50
CA SER A 215 0.30 -15.01 -6.82
C SER A 215 1.64 -15.07 -7.56
N LEU A 216 2.64 -14.30 -7.14
CA LEU A 216 4.01 -14.44 -7.62
C LEU A 216 4.64 -15.71 -7.04
N PRO A 217 5.16 -16.63 -7.89
CA PRO A 217 5.67 -17.93 -7.43
C PRO A 217 6.73 -17.80 -6.33
N GLN A 218 7.63 -16.83 -6.42
CA GLN A 218 8.69 -16.62 -5.45
C GLN A 218 8.15 -16.20 -4.07
N VAL A 219 7.07 -15.39 -4.04
CA VAL A 219 6.42 -15.00 -2.78
C VAL A 219 5.72 -16.21 -2.15
N ASP A 220 4.97 -16.99 -2.94
CA ASP A 220 4.29 -18.18 -2.46
C ASP A 220 5.27 -19.24 -1.95
N GLU A 221 6.38 -19.46 -2.65
CA GLU A 221 7.44 -20.37 -2.23
C GLU A 221 8.05 -19.95 -0.88
N MET A 222 8.31 -18.65 -0.68
CA MET A 222 8.85 -18.12 0.57
C MET A 222 7.86 -18.25 1.72
N ILE A 223 6.57 -18.00 1.51
CA ILE A 223 5.53 -18.21 2.52
C ILE A 223 5.49 -19.69 2.93
N ASN A 224 5.49 -20.61 1.96
CA ASN A 224 5.48 -22.03 2.23
C ASN A 224 6.74 -22.50 2.99
N LYS A 225 7.92 -22.03 2.63
CA LYS A 225 9.18 -22.29 3.33
C LYS A 225 9.11 -21.77 4.76
N PHE A 226 8.66 -20.53 4.96
CA PHE A 226 8.50 -19.94 6.28
C PHE A 226 7.59 -20.78 7.19
N LEU A 227 6.45 -21.22 6.67
CA LEU A 227 5.50 -22.06 7.44
C LEU A 227 6.06 -23.44 7.78
N MET A 228 6.88 -24.02 6.91
CA MET A 228 7.55 -25.31 7.19
C MET A 228 8.61 -25.18 8.29
N GLU A 229 9.33 -24.08 8.34
CA GLU A 229 10.41 -23.83 9.30
C GLU A 229 9.90 -23.29 10.64
N ASN A 230 8.74 -22.62 10.65
CA ASN A 230 8.14 -21.97 11.81
C ASN A 230 6.76 -22.54 12.13
N THR A 231 6.73 -23.73 12.71
CA THR A 231 5.51 -24.53 12.97
C THR A 231 4.52 -23.89 13.94
N ASN A 232 4.91 -22.81 14.62
CA ASN A 232 4.03 -21.97 15.42
C ASN A 232 3.28 -20.90 14.63
N TYR A 233 3.47 -20.85 13.30
CA TYR A 233 2.70 -20.02 12.38
C TYR A 233 1.87 -20.90 11.46
N GLN A 234 0.68 -20.43 11.08
CA GLN A 234 -0.21 -21.13 10.18
C GLN A 234 -0.87 -20.18 9.19
N LEU A 235 -1.10 -20.65 7.96
CA LEU A 235 -1.92 -19.94 6.99
C LEU A 235 -3.38 -19.97 7.45
N VAL A 236 -3.99 -18.79 7.64
CA VAL A 236 -5.37 -18.70 8.14
C VAL A 236 -6.35 -18.19 7.11
N GLU A 237 -5.89 -17.38 6.14
CA GLU A 237 -6.74 -16.83 5.09
C GLU A 237 -5.98 -16.62 3.79
N THR A 238 -6.72 -16.71 2.70
CA THR A 238 -6.23 -16.40 1.35
C THR A 238 -7.31 -15.60 0.63
N PHE A 239 -6.96 -14.41 0.19
CA PHE A 239 -7.79 -13.54 -0.61
C PHE A 239 -7.25 -13.56 -2.04
N ASN A 240 -8.09 -13.96 -2.98
CA ASN A 240 -7.71 -13.91 -4.38
C ASN A 240 -8.14 -12.57 -4.95
N GLY A 241 -7.23 -11.87 -5.59
CA GLY A 241 -7.54 -10.73 -6.44
C GLY A 241 -8.36 -11.16 -7.66
N LEU A 242 -8.77 -10.21 -8.45
CA LEU A 242 -9.38 -10.52 -9.75
C LEU A 242 -8.27 -10.95 -10.72
N SER A 243 -8.51 -12.05 -11.42
CA SER A 243 -7.53 -12.74 -12.26
C SER A 243 -6.78 -11.78 -13.19
N GLY A 244 -5.47 -11.75 -13.08
CA GLY A 244 -4.54 -11.07 -13.97
C GLY A 244 -4.12 -9.66 -13.56
N SER A 245 -4.61 -9.12 -12.44
CA SER A 245 -4.22 -7.77 -11.96
C SER A 245 -3.09 -7.79 -10.94
N GLY A 246 -2.89 -8.92 -10.21
CA GLY A 246 -1.99 -8.98 -9.05
C GLY A 246 -2.52 -8.23 -7.82
N MET A 247 -3.49 -7.34 -7.99
CA MET A 247 -4.05 -6.53 -6.90
C MET A 247 -4.99 -7.35 -6.01
N GLY A 248 -4.76 -7.26 -4.69
CA GLY A 248 -5.61 -7.88 -3.70
C GLY A 248 -5.39 -9.37 -3.49
N ASP A 249 -4.29 -9.89 -4.00
CA ASP A 249 -3.81 -11.25 -3.74
C ASP A 249 -3.11 -11.28 -2.39
N ILE A 250 -3.87 -11.46 -1.30
CA ILE A 250 -3.34 -11.38 0.07
C ILE A 250 -3.41 -12.74 0.74
N LYS A 251 -2.31 -13.17 1.36
CA LYS A 251 -2.29 -14.29 2.32
C LYS A 251 -2.08 -13.79 3.74
N ILE A 252 -2.90 -14.28 4.66
CA ILE A 252 -2.75 -14.01 6.08
C ILE A 252 -2.18 -15.25 6.78
N VAL A 253 -1.05 -15.03 7.42
CA VAL A 253 -0.39 -15.99 8.29
C VAL A 253 -0.49 -15.51 9.73
N LYS A 254 -0.79 -16.41 10.65
CA LYS A 254 -0.96 -16.07 12.06
C LYS A 254 -0.18 -17.02 12.94
N ARG A 255 0.45 -16.46 13.99
CA ARG A 255 1.10 -17.24 15.04
C ARG A 255 0.08 -17.81 16.01
N ASP A 256 0.25 -19.07 16.39
CA ASP A 256 -0.49 -19.69 17.46
C ASP A 256 -0.20 -18.97 18.78
N GLY A 257 -1.25 -18.68 19.53
CA GLY A 257 -1.16 -17.92 20.78
C GLY A 257 -0.69 -18.75 21.96
#